data_f863f16f15a7294ec700e6b4536993db
#
_entry.id   f863f16f15a7294ec700e6b4536993db
#
_cell.length_a   1.000
_cell.length_b   1.000
_cell.length_c   1.000
_cell.angle_alpha   90.00
_cell.angle_beta   90.00
_cell.angle_gamma   90.00
#
_symmetry.space_group_name_H-M   'P 1'
#
loop_
_entity.id
_entity.type
_entity.pdbx_description
1 polymer ?
#
loop_
_entity_poly.entity_id
_entity_poly.type
_entity_poly.pdbx_seq_one_letter_code
_entity_poly.pdbx_strand_id
1 'polypeptide(L)'
;MILRPGYVTKEQMEAVLGEKVLVNHAILEKLKDGEVARSPGMKYKHYAPKADVTILKGSFDAYRDYIAAHAGNGVWALCFDGEEAQLPVPAISYGKEGDGISEAHNLFTVLRELDRKGAKTVYARCPLSDGVSMAVYNRLIRAAAFRVVEV
;
A
#
# COMPACT_ATOMS: atom_id res chain seq x y z
N MET A 1 2.29 -22.46 -1.06
CA MET A 1 1.55 -21.30 -0.49
C MET A 1 2.50 -20.14 -0.24
N ILE A 2 2.16 -18.94 -0.69
CA ILE A 2 2.93 -17.71 -0.44
C ILE A 2 2.58 -17.19 0.96
N LEU A 3 3.61 -16.96 1.78
CA LEU A 3 3.50 -16.38 3.13
C LEU A 3 3.98 -14.93 3.17
N ARG A 4 4.74 -14.51 2.17
CA ARG A 4 5.26 -13.16 1.98
C ARG A 4 5.45 -12.91 0.49
N PRO A 5 4.74 -11.94 -0.11
CA PRO A 5 4.95 -11.60 -1.51
C PRO A 5 6.30 -10.89 -1.71
N GLY A 6 6.87 -11.06 -2.89
CA GLY A 6 8.18 -10.51 -3.25
C GLY A 6 8.29 -10.26 -4.74
N TYR A 7 9.52 -10.15 -5.24
CA TYR A 7 9.81 -9.93 -6.66
C TYR A 7 9.41 -11.11 -7.54
N VAL A 8 9.60 -12.35 -7.06
CA VAL A 8 9.08 -13.54 -7.72
C VAL A 8 7.57 -13.61 -7.43
N THR A 9 6.79 -13.51 -8.51
CA THR A 9 5.35 -13.41 -8.40
C THR A 9 4.67 -14.78 -8.34
N LYS A 10 3.40 -14.78 -7.92
CA LYS A 10 2.55 -15.96 -7.92
C LYS A 10 2.47 -16.58 -9.31
N GLU A 11 2.25 -15.75 -10.32
CA GLU A 11 2.08 -16.15 -11.72
C GLU A 11 3.36 -16.80 -12.27
N GLN A 12 4.53 -16.26 -11.92
CA GLN A 12 5.81 -16.85 -12.28
C GLN A 12 6.03 -18.22 -11.63
N MET A 13 5.66 -18.36 -10.35
CA MET A 13 5.74 -19.66 -9.68
C MET A 13 4.78 -20.69 -10.32
N GLU A 14 3.55 -20.29 -10.61
CA GLU A 14 2.54 -21.13 -11.27
C GLU A 14 3.01 -21.60 -12.67
N ALA A 15 3.62 -20.69 -13.43
CA ALA A 15 4.18 -21.01 -14.75
C ALA A 15 5.28 -22.08 -14.71
N VAL A 16 6.12 -22.07 -13.66
CA VAL A 16 7.21 -23.05 -13.50
C VAL A 16 6.70 -24.36 -12.90
N LEU A 17 5.78 -24.30 -11.94
CA LEU A 17 5.30 -25.48 -11.22
C LEU A 17 4.21 -26.25 -11.97
N GLY A 18 3.49 -25.60 -12.89
CA GLY A 18 2.35 -26.18 -13.58
C GLY A 18 1.11 -26.39 -12.70
N GLU A 19 1.10 -25.79 -11.51
CA GLU A 19 -0.01 -25.91 -10.55
C GLU A 19 -0.32 -24.57 -9.87
N LYS A 20 -1.54 -24.45 -9.31
CA LYS A 20 -1.96 -23.23 -8.59
C LYS A 20 -1.17 -23.02 -7.31
N VAL A 21 -0.68 -21.80 -7.12
CA VAL A 21 0.00 -21.36 -5.91
C VAL A 21 -0.99 -20.58 -5.02
N LEU A 22 -1.16 -21.05 -3.81
CA LEU A 22 -2.04 -20.40 -2.83
C LEU A 22 -1.34 -19.19 -2.21
N VAL A 23 -2.12 -18.17 -1.92
CA VAL A 23 -1.70 -16.97 -1.18
C VAL A 23 -2.33 -17.05 0.21
N ASN A 24 -1.54 -16.86 1.26
CA ASN A 24 -2.08 -16.82 2.61
C ASN A 24 -2.91 -15.53 2.80
N HIS A 25 -4.12 -15.65 3.34
CA HIS A 25 -5.02 -14.50 3.54
C HIS A 25 -4.38 -13.38 4.40
N ALA A 26 -3.54 -13.73 5.36
CA ALA A 26 -2.83 -12.76 6.20
C ALA A 26 -1.83 -11.86 5.44
N ILE A 27 -1.65 -12.07 4.14
CA ILE A 27 -0.92 -11.14 3.27
C ILE A 27 -1.75 -9.89 3.00
N LEU A 28 -3.05 -10.07 2.79
CA LEU A 28 -3.98 -9.02 2.37
C LEU A 28 -4.90 -8.54 3.50
N GLU A 29 -5.05 -9.34 4.55
CA GLU A 29 -5.97 -9.11 5.64
C GLU A 29 -5.26 -9.19 7.01
N LYS A 30 -5.88 -8.64 8.03
CA LYS A 30 -5.41 -8.77 9.41
C LYS A 30 -5.57 -10.22 9.88
N LEU A 31 -4.56 -10.72 10.61
CA LEU A 31 -4.68 -12.01 11.32
C LEU A 31 -5.88 -11.97 12.27
N LYS A 32 -6.64 -13.05 12.30
CA LYS A 32 -7.74 -13.22 13.23
C LYS A 32 -7.20 -13.48 14.65
N ASP A 33 -8.01 -13.18 15.65
CA ASP A 33 -7.63 -13.44 17.04
C ASP A 33 -7.37 -14.93 17.25
N GLY A 34 -6.21 -15.26 17.84
CA GLY A 34 -5.76 -16.64 18.05
C GLY A 34 -5.03 -17.29 16.88
N GLU A 35 -4.95 -16.61 15.73
CA GLU A 35 -4.24 -17.14 14.57
C GLU A 35 -2.72 -16.96 14.69
N VAL A 36 -1.98 -18.05 14.40
CA VAL A 36 -0.51 -18.04 14.50
C VAL A 36 0.11 -17.42 13.25
N ALA A 37 0.91 -16.39 13.43
CA ALA A 37 1.69 -15.80 12.36
C ALA A 37 2.72 -16.78 11.79
N ARG A 38 2.59 -17.14 10.52
CA ARG A 38 3.48 -18.08 9.83
C ARG A 38 4.73 -17.42 9.24
N SER A 39 4.83 -16.10 9.31
CA SER A 39 6.05 -15.34 8.97
C SER A 39 6.19 -14.14 9.90
N PRO A 40 7.42 -13.68 10.20
CA PRO A 40 7.65 -12.53 11.08
C PRO A 40 6.90 -11.27 10.67
N GLY A 41 6.80 -11.03 9.37
CA GLY A 41 6.11 -9.86 8.82
C GLY A 41 4.59 -9.86 8.99
N MET A 42 3.98 -10.96 9.42
CA MET A 42 2.53 -11.03 9.68
C MET A 42 2.14 -10.43 11.04
N LYS A 43 3.05 -10.37 12.02
CA LYS A 43 2.74 -9.99 13.40
C LYS A 43 3.11 -8.55 13.73
N TYR A 44 4.15 -8.01 13.12
CA TYR A 44 4.72 -6.72 13.54
C TYR A 44 4.43 -5.61 12.54
N LYS A 45 4.17 -4.42 13.08
CA LYS A 45 4.06 -3.18 12.34
C LYS A 45 5.47 -2.76 11.90
N HIS A 46 5.88 -3.14 10.70
CA HIS A 46 7.18 -2.79 10.16
C HIS A 46 7.10 -1.57 9.26
N TYR A 47 8.02 -0.62 9.45
CA TYR A 47 8.21 0.55 8.58
C TYR A 47 6.98 1.48 8.48
N ALA A 48 6.06 1.42 9.43
CA ALA A 48 4.95 2.36 9.45
C ALA A 48 5.46 3.77 9.75
N PRO A 49 5.03 4.77 8.98
CA PRO A 49 5.30 6.17 9.31
C PRO A 49 4.62 6.55 10.63
N LYS A 50 5.02 7.69 11.19
CA LYS A 50 4.35 8.30 12.35
C LYS A 50 2.95 8.77 12.00
N ALA A 51 2.75 9.15 10.73
CA ALA A 51 1.46 9.56 10.21
C ALA A 51 0.45 8.43 10.24
N ASP A 52 -0.81 8.79 10.40
CA ASP A 52 -1.93 7.87 10.23
C ASP A 52 -2.23 7.67 8.75
N VAL A 53 -1.88 6.50 8.21
CA VAL A 53 -2.11 6.14 6.81
C VAL A 53 -3.45 5.45 6.65
N THR A 54 -4.20 5.83 5.62
CA THR A 54 -5.42 5.16 5.15
C THR A 54 -5.32 4.94 3.65
N ILE A 55 -5.54 3.72 3.20
CA ILE A 55 -5.58 3.38 1.78
C ILE A 55 -6.99 3.68 1.28
N LEU A 56 -7.10 4.46 0.21
CA LEU A 56 -8.35 4.71 -0.50
C LEU A 56 -8.37 3.86 -1.77
N LYS A 57 -9.37 2.97 -1.87
CA LYS A 57 -9.55 2.07 -3.00
C LYS A 57 -10.71 2.54 -3.86
N GLY A 58 -10.41 2.95 -5.07
CA GLY A 58 -11.39 3.48 -6.03
C GLY A 58 -10.72 4.19 -7.20
N SER A 59 -11.51 4.90 -7.98
CA SER A 59 -11.01 5.72 -9.09
C SER A 59 -10.20 6.92 -8.59
N PHE A 60 -9.40 7.52 -9.47
CA PHE A 60 -8.67 8.75 -9.13
C PHE A 60 -9.62 9.90 -8.74
N ASP A 61 -10.74 10.06 -9.44
CA ASP A 61 -11.70 11.11 -9.13
C ASP A 61 -12.31 10.92 -7.74
N ALA A 62 -12.71 9.71 -7.39
CA ALA A 62 -13.26 9.40 -6.06
C ALA A 62 -12.20 9.60 -4.96
N TYR A 63 -10.94 9.22 -5.21
CA TYR A 63 -9.82 9.44 -4.32
C TYR A 63 -9.58 10.94 -4.09
N ARG A 64 -9.52 11.74 -5.17
CA ARG A 64 -9.36 13.20 -5.10
C ARG A 64 -10.50 13.86 -4.32
N ASP A 65 -11.75 13.48 -4.60
CA ASP A 65 -12.92 14.07 -3.99
C ASP A 65 -13.01 13.72 -2.49
N TYR A 66 -12.61 12.49 -2.11
CA TYR A 66 -12.49 12.10 -0.72
C TYR A 66 -11.45 12.95 0.02
N ILE A 67 -10.28 13.16 -0.58
CA ILE A 67 -9.23 14.01 0.00
C ILE A 67 -9.71 15.46 0.13
N ALA A 68 -10.41 15.98 -0.88
CA ALA A 68 -10.97 17.34 -0.81
C ALA A 68 -11.93 17.52 0.37
N ALA A 69 -12.75 16.52 0.64
CA ALA A 69 -13.67 16.53 1.78
C ALA A 69 -12.97 16.40 3.14
N HIS A 70 -11.73 15.90 3.19
CA HIS A 70 -10.96 15.65 4.41
C HIS A 70 -9.66 16.48 4.47
N ALA A 71 -9.51 17.47 3.60
CA ALA A 71 -8.35 18.33 3.57
C ALA A 71 -8.20 19.14 4.87
N GLY A 72 -6.95 19.31 5.30
CA GLY A 72 -6.65 20.05 6.51
C GLY A 72 -5.16 20.12 6.82
N ASN A 73 -4.82 20.73 7.93
CA ASN A 73 -3.42 20.88 8.34
C ASN A 73 -2.79 19.51 8.66
N GLY A 74 -1.68 19.20 7.99
CA GLY A 74 -0.96 17.94 8.17
C GLY A 74 -1.53 16.76 7.35
N VAL A 75 -2.54 17.00 6.50
CA VAL A 75 -3.06 16.01 5.54
C VAL A 75 -2.19 16.00 4.30
N TRP A 76 -1.76 14.81 3.89
CA TRP A 76 -0.94 14.54 2.72
C TRP A 76 -1.56 13.44 1.86
N ALA A 77 -1.26 13.49 0.59
CA ALA A 77 -1.62 12.43 -0.36
C ALA A 77 -0.38 11.63 -0.76
N LEU A 78 -0.54 10.31 -0.80
CA LEU A 78 0.42 9.37 -1.38
C LEU A 78 -0.21 8.81 -2.65
N CYS A 79 0.26 9.27 -3.81
CA CYS A 79 -0.40 9.08 -5.10
C CYS A 79 0.50 8.38 -6.12
N PHE A 80 0.01 8.20 -7.33
CA PHE A 80 0.82 7.75 -8.47
C PHE A 80 1.41 8.93 -9.23
N ASP A 81 2.41 8.64 -10.07
CA ASP A 81 3.11 9.64 -10.86
C ASP A 81 2.15 10.43 -11.75
N GLY A 82 2.25 11.75 -11.68
CA GLY A 82 1.43 12.68 -12.48
C GLY A 82 0.10 13.08 -11.84
N GLU A 83 -0.27 12.52 -10.70
CA GLU A 83 -1.50 12.87 -9.98
C GLU A 83 -1.30 14.06 -9.03
N GLU A 84 -0.05 14.37 -8.63
CA GLU A 84 0.27 15.30 -7.55
C GLU A 84 -0.31 16.70 -7.74
N ALA A 85 -0.23 17.22 -8.97
CA ALA A 85 -0.70 18.58 -9.30
C ALA A 85 -2.24 18.71 -9.29
N GLN A 86 -2.97 17.61 -9.27
CA GLN A 86 -4.43 17.58 -9.32
C GLN A 86 -5.06 17.39 -7.94
N LEU A 87 -4.24 17.26 -6.89
CA LEU A 87 -4.71 17.01 -5.54
C LEU A 87 -4.78 18.29 -4.71
N PRO A 88 -5.81 18.44 -3.84
CA PRO A 88 -6.04 19.66 -3.05
C PRO A 88 -5.16 19.77 -1.80
N VAL A 89 -4.25 18.82 -1.58
CA VAL A 89 -3.31 18.76 -0.45
C VAL A 89 -1.91 18.49 -0.96
N PRO A 90 -0.85 18.75 -0.17
CA PRO A 90 0.49 18.33 -0.52
C PRO A 90 0.55 16.83 -0.83
N ALA A 91 1.21 16.47 -1.91
CA ALA A 91 1.24 15.10 -2.41
C ALA A 91 2.66 14.64 -2.74
N ILE A 92 2.90 13.35 -2.58
CA ILE A 92 4.14 12.68 -3.02
C ILE A 92 3.72 11.44 -3.79
N SER A 93 4.34 11.21 -4.96
CA SER A 93 4.13 9.96 -5.68
C SER A 93 5.05 8.85 -5.17
N TYR A 94 4.59 7.61 -5.27
CA TYR A 94 5.38 6.44 -4.95
C TYR A 94 5.65 5.54 -6.16
N GLY A 95 5.34 6.02 -7.36
CA GLY A 95 5.63 5.35 -8.61
C GLY A 95 4.49 5.43 -9.61
N LYS A 96 4.70 4.82 -10.77
CA LYS A 96 3.73 4.80 -11.85
C LYS A 96 2.63 3.79 -11.54
N GLU A 97 1.37 4.16 -11.73
CA GLU A 97 0.21 3.28 -11.54
C GLU A 97 0.36 1.98 -12.34
N GLY A 98 0.23 0.84 -11.64
CA GLY A 98 0.35 -0.49 -12.24
C GLY A 98 1.78 -0.95 -12.50
N ASP A 99 2.80 -0.12 -12.22
CA ASP A 99 4.20 -0.52 -12.26
C ASP A 99 4.69 -0.87 -10.86
N GLY A 100 4.43 -2.12 -10.44
CA GLY A 100 4.81 -2.60 -9.12
C GLY A 100 6.30 -2.52 -8.82
N ILE A 101 7.18 -2.48 -9.84
CA ILE A 101 8.62 -2.34 -9.65
C ILE A 101 8.94 -0.91 -9.23
N SER A 102 8.42 0.10 -9.94
CA SER A 102 8.63 1.50 -9.57
C SER A 102 8.00 1.82 -8.21
N GLU A 103 6.79 1.33 -7.96
CA GLU A 103 6.10 1.47 -6.68
C GLU A 103 6.90 0.85 -5.52
N ALA A 104 7.40 -0.38 -5.69
CA ALA A 104 8.19 -1.09 -4.68
C ALA A 104 9.53 -0.39 -4.39
N HIS A 105 10.15 0.18 -5.42
CA HIS A 105 11.42 0.91 -5.29
C HIS A 105 11.26 2.16 -4.43
N ASN A 106 10.18 2.89 -4.62
CA ASN A 106 9.99 4.21 -4.00
C ASN A 106 9.26 4.18 -2.66
N LEU A 107 8.40 3.20 -2.40
CA LEU A 107 7.47 3.21 -1.27
C LEU A 107 8.13 3.55 0.08
N PHE A 108 9.24 2.91 0.42
CA PHE A 108 9.89 3.16 1.71
C PHE A 108 10.49 4.54 1.83
N THR A 109 11.07 5.04 0.73
CA THR A 109 11.67 6.37 0.69
C THR A 109 10.60 7.44 0.91
N VAL A 110 9.46 7.32 0.22
CA VAL A 110 8.38 8.31 0.34
C VAL A 110 7.67 8.25 1.69
N LEU A 111 7.51 7.06 2.30
CA LEU A 111 6.97 6.97 3.66
C LEU A 111 7.86 7.68 4.68
N ARG A 112 9.19 7.58 4.56
CA ARG A 112 10.14 8.33 5.41
C ARG A 112 10.11 9.83 5.11
N GLU A 113 9.91 10.20 3.86
CA GLU A 113 9.80 11.60 3.47
C GLU A 113 8.55 12.25 4.04
N LEU A 114 7.42 11.56 4.06
CA LEU A 114 6.20 12.01 4.72
C LEU A 114 6.43 12.30 6.21
N ASP A 115 7.18 11.44 6.90
CA ASP A 115 7.57 11.68 8.30
C ASP A 115 8.44 12.94 8.45
N ARG A 116 9.43 13.15 7.57
CA ARG A 116 10.29 14.33 7.61
C ARG A 116 9.52 15.62 7.34
N LYS A 117 8.51 15.56 6.50
CA LYS A 117 7.63 16.68 6.17
C LYS A 117 6.56 16.94 7.23
N GLY A 118 6.50 16.12 8.28
CA GLY A 118 5.55 16.28 9.38
C GLY A 118 4.11 15.93 9.02
N ALA A 119 3.90 15.03 8.06
CA ALA A 119 2.58 14.52 7.75
C ALA A 119 1.94 13.90 9.00
N LYS A 120 0.68 14.22 9.25
CA LYS A 120 -0.12 13.67 10.36
C LYS A 120 -1.10 12.63 9.87
N THR A 121 -1.75 12.91 8.74
CA THR A 121 -2.68 12.01 8.08
C THR A 121 -2.27 11.86 6.62
N VAL A 122 -2.25 10.63 6.14
CA VAL A 122 -1.89 10.30 4.76
C VAL A 122 -2.98 9.46 4.13
N TYR A 123 -3.51 9.94 3.03
CA TYR A 123 -4.41 9.17 2.17
C TYR A 123 -3.63 8.61 0.99
N ALA A 124 -3.59 7.29 0.87
CA ALA A 124 -2.79 6.61 -0.13
C ALA A 124 -3.65 6.00 -1.23
N ARG A 125 -3.23 6.17 -2.48
CA ARG A 125 -3.77 5.40 -3.61
C ARG A 125 -3.53 3.91 -3.36
N CYS A 126 -4.51 3.08 -3.72
CA CYS A 126 -4.41 1.63 -3.57
C CYS A 126 -3.62 1.03 -4.75
N PRO A 127 -2.48 0.36 -4.53
CA PRO A 127 -1.79 -0.36 -5.59
C PRO A 127 -2.59 -1.61 -5.99
N LEU A 128 -2.26 -2.19 -7.14
CA LEU A 128 -2.82 -3.47 -7.54
C LEU A 128 -2.45 -4.59 -6.55
N SER A 129 -3.27 -5.61 -6.48
CA SER A 129 -3.07 -6.74 -5.55
C SER A 129 -2.53 -8.01 -6.22
N ASP A 130 -1.95 -7.87 -7.41
CA ASP A 130 -1.36 -8.95 -8.21
C ASP A 130 0.10 -8.63 -8.59
N GLY A 131 0.79 -9.57 -9.20
CA GLY A 131 2.16 -9.43 -9.63
C GLY A 131 3.09 -8.89 -8.52
N VAL A 132 4.02 -8.02 -8.89
CA VAL A 132 4.93 -7.32 -7.95
C VAL A 132 4.17 -6.32 -7.07
N SER A 133 3.08 -5.72 -7.57
CA SER A 133 2.25 -4.79 -6.81
C SER A 133 1.62 -5.44 -5.57
N MET A 134 1.41 -6.76 -5.54
CA MET A 134 1.00 -7.49 -4.33
C MET A 134 1.97 -7.27 -3.17
N ALA A 135 3.28 -7.21 -3.44
CA ALA A 135 4.28 -6.93 -2.40
C ALA A 135 4.20 -5.49 -1.90
N VAL A 136 3.91 -4.54 -2.79
CA VAL A 136 3.67 -3.13 -2.45
C VAL A 136 2.42 -3.01 -1.59
N TYR A 137 1.31 -3.59 -2.03
CA TYR A 137 0.05 -3.61 -1.27
C TYR A 137 0.23 -4.19 0.13
N ASN A 138 0.92 -5.35 0.25
CA ASN A 138 1.18 -5.99 1.54
C ASN A 138 1.96 -5.08 2.51
N ARG A 139 2.88 -4.27 2.01
CA ARG A 139 3.66 -3.33 2.82
C ARG A 139 2.85 -2.10 3.19
N LEU A 140 2.11 -1.56 2.24
CA LEU A 140 1.30 -0.36 2.43
C LEU A 140 0.12 -0.63 3.39
N ILE A 141 -0.55 -1.77 3.26
CA ILE A 141 -1.67 -2.12 4.16
C ILE A 141 -1.21 -2.29 5.61
N ARG A 142 0.01 -2.78 5.83
CA ARG A 142 0.61 -2.85 7.17
C ARG A 142 0.99 -1.48 7.71
N ALA A 143 1.57 -0.61 6.88
CA ALA A 143 1.82 0.78 7.25
C ALA A 143 0.51 1.51 7.61
N ALA A 144 -0.59 1.18 6.93
CA ALA A 144 -1.93 1.70 7.19
C ALA A 144 -2.65 1.01 8.37
N ALA A 145 -2.01 0.07 9.07
CA ALA A 145 -2.66 -0.74 10.12
C ALA A 145 -3.99 -1.37 9.65
N PHE A 146 -4.02 -1.82 8.40
CA PHE A 146 -5.17 -2.42 7.71
C PHE A 146 -6.37 -1.47 7.52
N ARG A 147 -6.14 -0.15 7.55
CA ARG A 147 -7.19 0.83 7.25
C ARG A 147 -7.32 0.99 5.74
N VAL A 148 -8.40 0.47 5.19
CA VAL A 148 -8.79 0.59 3.78
C VAL A 148 -10.21 1.12 3.72
N VAL A 149 -10.43 2.13 2.89
CA VAL A 149 -11.74 2.72 2.62
C VAL A 149 -12.01 2.60 1.13
N GLU A 150 -13.15 2.06 0.77
CA GLU A 150 -13.63 2.07 -0.62
C GLU A 150 -14.34 3.41 -0.90
N VAL A 151 -13.92 4.08 -1.96
CA VAL A 151 -14.37 5.41 -2.36
C VAL A 151 -14.93 5.41 -3.77
#